data_968c63695ac59ecb413be69c486cf0c9
#
_entry.id   968c63695ac59ecb413be69c486cf0c9
#
_cell.length_a   1.000
_cell.length_b   1.000
_cell.length_c   1.000
_cell.angle_alpha   90.00
_cell.angle_beta   90.00
_cell.angle_gamma   90.00
#
_symmetry.space_group_name_H-M   'P 1'
#
loop_
_entity.id
_entity.type
_entity.pdbx_description
1 polymer ?
#
loop_
_entity_poly.entity_id
_entity_poly.type
_entity_poly.pdbx_seq_one_letter_code
_entity_poly.pdbx_strand_id
1 'polypeptide(L)'
;MRNSLSVKTRLAACFFLLMVPLWARSHSHTAKQPDPSDPGYAFALAAANHFLHAWQTGDVETGVVLLSDGLRHTQNADTLEDFFSNATDRAFEITRGHGHQGLYSFPVVLVTLRGSHVVRKFSEIIVVETGKNDWVVDKLP
;
A
#
# COMPACT_ATOMS: atom_id res chain seq x y z
N MET A 1 33.09 71.70 -29.72
CA MET A 1 32.94 71.08 -31.07
C MET A 1 32.09 69.83 -30.92
N ARG A 2 30.87 70.00 -31.31
CA ARG A 2 30.16 69.35 -32.44
C ARG A 2 29.98 67.87 -32.25
N ASN A 3 28.73 67.61 -32.02
CA ASN A 3 27.77 66.77 -32.82
C ASN A 3 27.79 65.29 -32.43
N SER A 4 26.71 64.54 -32.37
CA SER A 4 25.44 64.63 -33.11
C SER A 4 24.55 63.54 -32.58
N LEU A 5 23.29 63.83 -32.52
CA LEU A 5 22.11 62.95 -32.44
C LEU A 5 22.24 61.61 -33.21
N SER A 6 21.74 60.52 -32.63
CA SER A 6 20.95 59.60 -33.39
C SER A 6 19.96 58.84 -32.52
N VAL A 7 18.74 59.24 -32.66
CA VAL A 7 17.53 58.54 -32.25
C VAL A 7 17.37 57.31 -33.17
N LYS A 8 17.32 56.11 -32.62
CA LYS A 8 16.69 54.96 -33.30
C LYS A 8 15.76 54.23 -32.41
N THR A 9 14.53 54.61 -32.56
CA THR A 9 13.31 53.88 -32.26
C THR A 9 13.38 52.44 -32.75
N ARG A 10 13.30 51.44 -31.91
CA ARG A 10 12.96 50.08 -32.32
C ARG A 10 11.93 49.51 -31.41
N LEU A 11 10.76 49.43 -31.96
CA LEU A 11 9.65 48.48 -31.79
C LEU A 11 9.72 47.52 -30.63
N ALA A 12 8.74 47.68 -29.76
CA ALA A 12 8.23 46.70 -28.84
C ALA A 12 7.70 45.48 -29.60
N ALA A 13 8.33 44.34 -29.47
CA ALA A 13 7.73 43.06 -29.81
C ALA A 13 7.18 42.45 -28.53
N CYS A 14 5.89 42.63 -28.31
CA CYS A 14 5.15 41.88 -27.29
C CYS A 14 5.10 40.39 -27.67
N PHE A 15 5.94 39.61 -27.06
CA PHE A 15 5.81 38.17 -27.05
C PHE A 15 4.80 37.80 -25.95
N PHE A 16 3.54 37.69 -26.35
CA PHE A 16 2.51 37.03 -25.55
C PHE A 16 2.82 35.53 -25.53
N LEU A 17 3.56 35.07 -24.53
CA LEU A 17 3.67 33.68 -24.16
C LEU A 17 2.33 33.25 -23.58
N LEU A 18 1.54 32.58 -24.41
CA LEU A 18 0.34 31.84 -24.00
C LEU A 18 0.76 30.72 -23.03
N MET A 19 0.73 31.04 -21.75
CA MET A 19 0.75 30.05 -20.67
C MET A 19 -0.54 29.24 -20.77
N VAL A 20 -0.50 28.11 -21.47
CA VAL A 20 -1.53 27.10 -21.41
C VAL A 20 -1.45 26.44 -20.02
N PRO A 21 -2.44 26.60 -19.14
CA PRO A 21 -2.44 25.83 -17.89
C PRO A 21 -2.68 24.37 -18.26
N LEU A 22 -1.63 23.55 -18.14
CA LEU A 22 -1.77 22.10 -18.12
C LEU A 22 -2.58 21.77 -16.86
N TRP A 23 -3.86 21.60 -17.03
CA TRP A 23 -4.71 21.00 -16.03
C TRP A 23 -4.32 19.52 -15.96
N ALA A 24 -3.34 19.21 -15.11
CA ALA A 24 -3.09 17.86 -14.68
C ALA A 24 -4.37 17.38 -13.96
N ARG A 25 -5.23 16.68 -14.69
CA ARG A 25 -6.29 15.87 -14.08
C ARG A 25 -5.62 14.79 -13.27
N SER A 26 -5.35 15.08 -12.02
CA SER A 26 -5.12 14.05 -11.02
C SER A 26 -6.40 13.22 -10.94
N HIS A 27 -6.41 12.07 -11.60
CA HIS A 27 -7.40 11.05 -11.33
C HIS A 27 -7.09 10.52 -9.93
N SER A 28 -7.62 11.17 -8.93
CA SER A 28 -7.71 10.59 -7.59
C SER A 28 -8.60 9.36 -7.75
N HIS A 29 -8.01 8.18 -7.90
CA HIS A 29 -8.70 6.94 -7.61
C HIS A 29 -9.05 6.99 -6.12
N THR A 30 -10.18 7.57 -5.82
CA THR A 30 -10.76 7.48 -4.47
C THR A 30 -11.05 6.00 -4.27
N ALA A 31 -10.19 5.32 -3.53
CA ALA A 31 -10.41 3.93 -3.16
C ALA A 31 -11.80 3.86 -2.51
N LYS A 32 -12.69 3.09 -3.13
CA LYS A 32 -14.07 2.98 -2.66
C LYS A 32 -14.03 2.44 -1.23
N GLN A 33 -14.50 3.24 -0.30
CA GLN A 33 -14.59 2.85 1.09
C GLN A 33 -15.58 1.68 1.21
N PRO A 34 -15.22 0.57 1.90
CA PRO A 34 -16.11 -0.57 2.06
C PRO A 34 -17.39 -0.14 2.76
N ASP A 35 -18.50 -0.68 2.31
CA ASP A 35 -19.76 -0.59 3.04
C ASP A 35 -19.60 -1.31 4.38
N PRO A 36 -19.92 -0.69 5.53
CA PRO A 36 -19.86 -1.36 6.83
C PRO A 36 -20.74 -2.61 6.92
N SER A 37 -21.72 -2.74 6.03
CA SER A 37 -22.62 -3.90 5.92
C SER A 37 -22.11 -4.97 4.95
N ASP A 38 -20.96 -4.79 4.31
CA ASP A 38 -20.38 -5.76 3.37
C ASP A 38 -19.81 -6.97 4.16
N PRO A 39 -20.46 -8.15 4.13
CA PRO A 39 -19.97 -9.32 4.83
C PRO A 39 -18.60 -9.78 4.35
N GLY A 40 -18.26 -9.56 3.07
CA GLY A 40 -16.96 -9.86 2.49
C GLY A 40 -15.84 -9.09 3.17
N TYR A 41 -16.09 -7.83 3.51
CA TYR A 41 -15.11 -7.03 4.25
C TYR A 41 -14.80 -7.63 5.64
N ALA A 42 -15.82 -8.09 6.36
CA ALA A 42 -15.61 -8.69 7.67
C ALA A 42 -14.82 -9.99 7.61
N PHE A 43 -15.10 -10.85 6.63
CA PHE A 43 -14.34 -12.08 6.41
C PHE A 43 -12.89 -11.81 5.98
N ALA A 44 -12.67 -10.87 5.05
CA ALA A 44 -11.33 -10.47 4.64
C ALA A 44 -10.51 -9.90 5.81
N LEU A 45 -11.13 -9.06 6.65
CA LEU A 45 -10.47 -8.52 7.84
C LEU A 45 -10.13 -9.62 8.84
N ALA A 46 -11.02 -10.62 9.02
CA ALA A 46 -10.76 -11.77 9.88
C ALA A 46 -9.56 -12.59 9.37
N ALA A 47 -9.47 -12.85 8.06
CA ALA A 47 -8.35 -13.56 7.45
C ALA A 47 -7.03 -12.78 7.60
N ALA A 48 -7.05 -11.45 7.38
CA ALA A 48 -5.89 -10.59 7.59
C ALA A 48 -5.40 -10.62 9.05
N ASN A 49 -6.33 -10.53 10.01
CA ASN A 49 -6.00 -10.63 11.44
C ASN A 49 -5.41 -12.00 11.79
N HIS A 50 -5.99 -13.07 11.28
CA HIS A 50 -5.51 -14.44 11.55
C HIS A 50 -4.08 -14.62 11.02
N PHE A 51 -3.81 -14.16 9.80
CA PHE A 51 -2.48 -14.18 9.21
C PHE A 51 -1.45 -13.37 10.03
N LEU A 52 -1.80 -12.14 10.41
CA LEU A 52 -0.91 -11.29 11.20
C LEU A 52 -0.70 -11.81 12.61
N HIS A 53 -1.67 -12.49 13.18
CA HIS A 53 -1.51 -13.18 14.46
C HIS A 53 -0.52 -14.35 14.35
N ALA A 54 -0.61 -15.15 13.26
CA ALA A 54 0.38 -16.20 12.98
C ALA A 54 1.79 -15.60 12.83
N TRP A 55 1.93 -14.47 12.14
CA TRP A 55 3.20 -13.74 12.07
C TRP A 55 3.68 -13.26 13.45
N GLN A 56 2.79 -12.75 14.28
CA GLN A 56 3.12 -12.26 15.63
C GLN A 56 3.61 -13.38 16.55
N THR A 57 3.00 -14.56 16.46
CA THR A 57 3.30 -15.71 17.30
C THR A 57 4.39 -16.62 16.74
N GLY A 58 4.83 -16.39 15.49
CA GLY A 58 5.80 -17.25 14.80
C GLY A 58 5.21 -18.57 14.33
N ASP A 59 3.91 -18.65 14.15
CA ASP A 59 3.23 -19.84 13.64
C ASP A 59 3.33 -19.90 12.11
N VAL A 60 4.44 -20.47 11.65
CA VAL A 60 4.77 -20.60 10.21
C VAL A 60 3.71 -21.45 9.50
N GLU A 61 3.25 -22.54 10.11
CA GLU A 61 2.32 -23.47 9.49
C GLU A 61 0.97 -22.79 9.20
N THR A 62 0.38 -22.16 10.20
CA THR A 62 -0.86 -21.38 10.02
C THR A 62 -0.67 -20.24 9.04
N GLY A 63 0.44 -19.50 9.12
CA GLY A 63 0.73 -18.39 8.24
C GLY A 63 0.81 -18.82 6.78
N VAL A 64 1.48 -19.91 6.46
CA VAL A 64 1.63 -20.42 5.09
C VAL A 64 0.31 -20.97 4.54
N VAL A 65 -0.51 -21.63 5.36
CA VAL A 65 -1.83 -22.12 4.93
C VAL A 65 -2.76 -20.98 4.51
N LEU A 66 -2.65 -19.82 5.14
CA LEU A 66 -3.46 -18.66 4.84
C LEU A 66 -3.01 -17.88 3.58
N LEU A 67 -1.92 -18.25 2.92
CA LEU A 67 -1.46 -17.62 1.68
C LEU A 67 -2.22 -18.18 0.47
N SER A 68 -2.39 -17.33 -0.55
CA SER A 68 -2.85 -17.78 -1.87
C SER A 68 -1.88 -18.79 -2.50
N ASP A 69 -2.38 -19.66 -3.36
CA ASP A 69 -1.54 -20.61 -4.10
C ASP A 69 -0.47 -19.88 -4.93
N GLY A 70 -0.85 -18.76 -5.56
CA GLY A 70 0.07 -17.92 -6.32
C GLY A 70 1.22 -17.41 -5.46
N LEU A 71 0.91 -16.90 -4.28
CA LEU A 71 1.91 -16.37 -3.37
C LEU A 71 2.82 -17.47 -2.81
N ARG A 72 2.27 -18.63 -2.44
CA ARG A 72 3.04 -19.79 -1.99
C ARG A 72 4.03 -20.31 -3.03
N HIS A 73 3.66 -20.29 -4.31
CA HIS A 73 4.55 -20.74 -5.39
C HIS A 73 5.60 -19.71 -5.79
N THR A 74 5.33 -18.43 -5.60
CA THR A 74 6.26 -17.34 -5.98
C THR A 74 7.26 -16.98 -4.89
N GLN A 75 6.92 -17.25 -3.62
CA GLN A 75 7.81 -17.01 -2.50
C GLN A 75 8.72 -18.21 -2.24
N ASN A 76 9.99 -17.92 -1.93
CA ASN A 76 10.91 -18.98 -1.47
C ASN A 76 10.50 -19.43 -0.05
N ALA A 77 10.56 -20.74 0.21
CA ALA A 77 10.26 -21.32 1.51
C ALA A 77 11.11 -20.70 2.64
N ASP A 78 12.39 -20.47 2.40
CA ASP A 78 13.31 -19.85 3.36
C ASP A 78 12.87 -18.40 3.68
N THR A 79 12.38 -17.66 2.67
CA THR A 79 11.88 -16.29 2.87
C THR A 79 10.60 -16.28 3.72
N LEU A 80 9.72 -17.25 3.53
CA LEU A 80 8.50 -17.39 4.33
C LEU A 80 8.84 -17.80 5.77
N GLU A 81 9.77 -18.74 5.93
CA GLU A 81 10.24 -19.14 7.25
C GLU A 81 10.87 -17.96 7.98
N ASP A 82 11.75 -17.20 7.35
CA ASP A 82 12.35 -15.99 7.92
C ASP A 82 11.31 -14.92 8.28
N PHE A 83 10.25 -14.77 7.47
CA PHE A 83 9.19 -13.81 7.73
C PHE A 83 8.42 -14.16 9.02
N PHE A 84 8.15 -15.43 9.28
CA PHE A 84 7.45 -15.89 10.48
C PHE A 84 8.41 -16.17 11.64
N SER A 85 9.67 -16.58 11.40
CA SER A 85 10.68 -16.82 12.42
C SER A 85 10.99 -15.57 13.23
N ASN A 86 11.59 -15.71 14.39
CA ASN A 86 11.96 -14.59 15.27
C ASN A 86 10.75 -13.80 15.81
N ALA A 87 9.76 -14.53 16.30
CA ALA A 87 8.48 -13.99 16.79
C ALA A 87 8.55 -13.22 18.12
N THR A 88 9.75 -12.99 18.67
CA THR A 88 9.89 -12.25 19.91
C THR A 88 9.58 -10.77 19.72
N ASP A 89 8.75 -10.25 20.63
CA ASP A 89 8.46 -8.80 20.73
C ASP A 89 7.91 -8.19 19.44
N ARG A 90 6.88 -8.83 18.87
CA ARG A 90 6.14 -8.36 17.71
C ARG A 90 4.74 -7.88 18.09
N ALA A 91 4.30 -6.86 17.42
CA ALA A 91 2.92 -6.38 17.45
C ALA A 91 2.51 -5.90 16.06
N PHE A 92 1.22 -5.82 15.80
CA PHE A 92 0.70 -5.25 14.58
C PHE A 92 -0.52 -4.38 14.84
N GLU A 93 -0.78 -3.48 13.92
CA GLU A 93 -1.98 -2.67 13.87
C GLU A 93 -2.55 -2.76 12.46
N ILE A 94 -3.84 -3.05 12.34
CA ILE A 94 -4.58 -2.99 11.08
C ILE A 94 -5.44 -1.74 11.12
N THR A 95 -5.30 -0.89 10.11
CA THR A 95 -6.19 0.25 9.93
C THR A 95 -7.32 -0.11 8.99
N ARG A 96 -8.30 0.78 8.87
CA ARG A 96 -9.46 0.56 8.03
C ARG A 96 -9.02 0.31 6.58
N GLY A 97 -9.39 -0.86 6.06
CA GLY A 97 -9.11 -1.27 4.69
C GLY A 97 -10.07 -0.67 3.68
N HIS A 98 -9.80 -0.96 2.42
CA HIS A 98 -10.63 -0.61 1.27
C HIS A 98 -10.69 -1.78 0.29
N GLY A 99 -11.69 -1.79 -0.56
CA GLY A 99 -11.89 -2.84 -1.56
C GLY A 99 -13.36 -3.19 -1.74
N HIS A 100 -13.62 -4.18 -2.56
CA HIS A 100 -14.96 -4.70 -2.86
C HIS A 100 -14.87 -6.03 -3.62
N GLN A 101 -15.99 -6.75 -3.69
CA GLN A 101 -16.15 -7.93 -4.57
C GLN A 101 -15.03 -8.98 -4.44
N GLY A 102 -14.71 -9.35 -3.21
CA GLY A 102 -13.75 -10.41 -2.97
C GLY A 102 -12.27 -9.99 -3.01
N LEU A 103 -11.96 -8.69 -3.10
CA LEU A 103 -10.60 -8.16 -3.02
C LEU A 103 -10.57 -6.97 -2.06
N TYR A 104 -9.79 -7.10 -0.97
CA TYR A 104 -9.64 -6.06 0.04
C TYR A 104 -8.17 -5.83 0.38
N SER A 105 -7.83 -4.58 0.59
CA SER A 105 -6.52 -4.13 1.02
C SER A 105 -6.63 -3.47 2.39
N PHE A 106 -5.73 -3.86 3.29
CA PHE A 106 -5.65 -3.32 4.65
C PHE A 106 -4.27 -2.72 4.88
N PRO A 107 -4.17 -1.41 5.14
CA PRO A 107 -2.93 -0.83 5.63
C PRO A 107 -2.59 -1.40 7.00
N VAL A 108 -1.33 -1.78 7.19
CA VAL A 108 -0.85 -2.38 8.43
C VAL A 108 0.42 -1.72 8.91
N VAL A 109 0.62 -1.69 10.21
CA VAL A 109 1.88 -1.31 10.84
C VAL A 109 2.41 -2.53 11.56
N LEU A 110 3.55 -3.03 11.11
CA LEU A 110 4.29 -4.10 11.81
C LEU A 110 5.28 -3.45 12.78
N VAL A 111 5.24 -3.87 14.01
CA VAL A 111 6.11 -3.38 15.09
C VAL A 111 7.00 -4.53 15.56
N THR A 112 8.29 -4.31 15.57
CA THR A 112 9.27 -5.29 16.08
C THR A 112 10.24 -4.60 17.02
N LEU A 113 10.66 -5.32 18.07
CA LEU A 113 11.71 -4.86 18.95
C LEU A 113 13.05 -5.44 18.47
N ARG A 114 14.03 -4.56 18.20
CA ARG A 114 15.40 -4.97 17.87
C ARG A 114 16.35 -4.43 18.94
N GLY A 115 16.76 -5.28 19.84
CA GLY A 115 17.48 -4.86 21.06
C GLY A 115 16.60 -3.92 21.89
N SER A 116 17.03 -2.68 22.07
CA SER A 116 16.27 -1.64 22.80
C SER A 116 15.47 -0.71 21.89
N HIS A 117 15.43 -0.96 20.57
CA HIS A 117 14.80 -0.06 19.61
C HIS A 117 13.52 -0.66 19.02
N VAL A 118 12.44 0.13 19.05
CA VAL A 118 11.18 -0.21 18.39
C VAL A 118 11.28 0.20 16.92
N VAL A 119 11.12 -0.79 16.03
CA VAL A 119 11.07 -0.59 14.57
C VAL A 119 9.63 -0.72 14.12
N ARG A 120 9.16 0.26 13.35
CA ARG A 120 7.83 0.25 12.73
C ARG A 120 7.97 0.18 11.22
N LYS A 121 7.31 -0.80 10.60
CA LYS A 121 7.21 -0.93 9.13
C LYS A 121 5.77 -0.70 8.73
N PHE A 122 5.55 0.35 7.94
CA PHE A 122 4.25 0.60 7.30
C PHE A 122 4.17 -0.23 6.02
N SER A 123 3.09 -0.95 5.86
CA SER A 123 2.88 -1.85 4.73
C SER A 123 1.39 -2.03 4.43
N GLU A 124 1.07 -2.97 3.58
CA GLU A 124 -0.28 -3.29 3.16
C GLU A 124 -0.40 -4.80 2.98
N ILE A 125 -1.49 -5.37 3.46
CA ILE A 125 -1.87 -6.76 3.20
C ILE A 125 -3.07 -6.79 2.26
N ILE A 126 -3.01 -7.61 1.22
CA ILE A 126 -4.12 -7.84 0.30
C ILE A 126 -4.71 -9.21 0.57
N VAL A 127 -6.03 -9.25 0.71
CA VAL A 127 -6.80 -10.47 0.95
C VAL A 127 -7.80 -10.64 -0.19
N VAL A 128 -7.88 -11.86 -0.72
CA VAL A 128 -8.75 -12.22 -1.84
C VAL A 128 -9.65 -13.40 -1.48
N GLU A 129 -10.83 -13.40 -2.05
CA GLU A 129 -11.76 -14.54 -2.00
C GLU A 129 -11.43 -15.51 -3.13
N THR A 130 -11.07 -16.74 -2.80
CA THR A 130 -10.73 -17.80 -3.77
C THR A 130 -11.87 -18.78 -3.99
N GLY A 131 -12.86 -18.80 -3.12
CA GLY A 131 -14.04 -19.66 -3.20
C GLY A 131 -15.12 -19.17 -2.24
N LYS A 132 -16.21 -19.88 -2.15
CA LYS A 132 -17.30 -19.48 -1.26
C LYS A 132 -16.82 -19.44 0.20
N ASN A 133 -16.66 -18.22 0.73
CA ASN A 133 -16.15 -17.94 2.08
C ASN A 133 -14.70 -18.43 2.34
N ASP A 134 -13.92 -18.61 1.28
CA ASP A 134 -12.50 -18.94 1.39
C ASP A 134 -11.66 -17.68 1.11
N TRP A 135 -10.98 -17.17 2.13
CA TRP A 135 -10.27 -15.92 2.11
C TRP A 135 -8.79 -16.14 2.43
N VAL A 136 -7.94 -15.73 1.50
CA VAL A 136 -6.49 -15.94 1.57
C VAL A 136 -5.73 -14.64 1.37
N VAL A 137 -4.51 -14.59 1.90
CA VAL A 137 -3.58 -13.48 1.70
C VAL A 137 -2.87 -13.63 0.37
N ASP A 138 -2.99 -12.60 -0.48
CA ASP A 138 -2.39 -12.56 -1.81
C ASP A 138 -1.22 -11.57 -1.92
N LYS A 139 -0.98 -10.78 -0.88
CA LYS A 139 0.20 -9.92 -0.74
C LYS A 139 0.63 -9.86 0.72
N LEU A 140 1.93 -10.16 0.95
CA LEU A 140 2.56 -10.00 2.26
C LEU A 140 2.77 -8.52 2.61
N PRO A 141 2.65 -8.17 3.90
CA PRO A 141 2.93 -6.81 4.38
C PRO A 141 4.41 -6.43 4.42
#